data_edd23a4f7653e55b0284bc3a974389c2
#
_entry.id   edd23a4f7653e55b0284bc3a974389c2
#
_cell.length_a   1.000
_cell.length_b   1.000
_cell.length_c   1.000
_cell.angle_alpha   90.00
_cell.angle_beta   90.00
_cell.angle_gamma   90.00
#
_symmetry.space_group_name_H-M   'P 1'
#
loop_
_entity.id
_entity.type
_entity.pdbx_description
1 polymer ?
#
loop_
_entity_poly.entity_id
_entity_poly.type
_entity_poly.pdbx_seq_one_letter_code
_entity_poly.pdbx_strand_id
1 'polypeptide(L)'
;MTDLRIATSAGTDAILEEAAVHDFAASLRGPLLRPGDNGYDEARKVWNGMIDRRPALIARCAGVVDVIAAVRFARAHELLVAVRGGGHNITGNAVCEGGLMIDLSPMKSVRVDPVGRTARAEAGLTWGEYNRETQAFGLASTGGVVSTTGIAGLTLGGGLGWLMGKHGLSCDNLLSADLVTANGQLLTASAEQNPDLFWGLRGGGGNFGVVTSFEYKLHRVGPVLAGMVIHPIAQAKEVLRFYRDYARSGPDELLAAAALMTSHEGAPVVVIIVAYIGDLATGERVVAPVRKFGAPLADTIAPTSYVQLNTLFDAAVPYGGVQRYWKSSFLKELGDDLLEVMIARSAKMLSPMSMVLFFHMRGAAARVDANETAFGLRDDQWDYDVISQWTDPRESADHIQWTREFWTAVEPFASGEVYVNHLDAEEGTRIRAAYRHNYDRLVALKNKYDPTNLFRLNQNIQPTV
;
A
#
# COMPACT_ATOMS: atom_id res chain seq x y z
N MET A 1 -26.18 29.67 -13.64
CA MET A 1 -25.23 28.65 -13.10
C MET A 1 -25.52 28.62 -11.62
N THR A 2 -25.68 27.43 -11.05
CA THR A 2 -26.05 27.25 -9.62
C THR A 2 -24.78 27.07 -8.79
N ASP A 3 -24.73 27.76 -7.65
CA ASP A 3 -23.67 27.60 -6.66
C ASP A 3 -23.45 26.14 -6.29
N LEU A 4 -22.21 25.77 -5.99
CA LEU A 4 -21.80 24.41 -5.71
C LEU A 4 -21.85 24.14 -4.19
N ARG A 5 -22.62 23.14 -3.78
CA ARG A 5 -22.55 22.59 -2.42
C ARG A 5 -21.33 21.67 -2.30
N ILE A 6 -20.50 21.88 -1.27
CA ILE A 6 -19.26 21.14 -1.05
C ILE A 6 -19.01 20.89 0.44
N ALA A 7 -18.51 19.69 0.76
CA ALA A 7 -18.21 19.32 2.14
C ALA A 7 -16.96 20.02 2.67
N THR A 8 -17.03 20.51 3.91
CA THR A 8 -15.93 21.14 4.62
C THR A 8 -15.20 20.18 5.55
N SER A 9 -14.04 20.59 5.98
CA SER A 9 -13.24 19.87 6.98
C SER A 9 -13.92 19.80 8.37
N ALA A 10 -14.87 20.69 8.65
CA ALA A 10 -15.66 20.70 9.89
C ALA A 10 -16.83 19.69 9.88
N GLY A 11 -17.04 18.96 8.78
CA GLY A 11 -18.15 18.03 8.64
C GLY A 11 -19.49 18.70 8.30
N THR A 12 -19.46 19.96 7.88
CA THR A 12 -20.60 20.74 7.37
C THR A 12 -20.44 20.94 5.87
N ASP A 13 -21.50 21.45 5.22
CA ASP A 13 -21.40 21.88 3.84
C ASP A 13 -21.21 23.40 3.74
N ALA A 14 -20.42 23.82 2.76
CA ALA A 14 -20.31 25.20 2.30
C ALA A 14 -20.97 25.34 0.93
N ILE A 15 -21.31 26.58 0.57
CA ILE A 15 -21.76 26.94 -0.78
C ILE A 15 -20.66 27.76 -1.42
N LEU A 16 -20.08 27.23 -2.51
CA LEU A 16 -19.10 27.95 -3.33
C LEU A 16 -19.81 28.65 -4.47
N GLU A 17 -19.50 29.94 -4.65
CA GLU A 17 -19.92 30.70 -5.81
C GLU A 17 -19.37 30.08 -7.10
N GLU A 18 -20.17 30.01 -8.14
CA GLU A 18 -19.76 29.45 -9.42
C GLU A 18 -18.52 30.16 -10.01
N ALA A 19 -18.38 31.47 -9.77
CA ALA A 19 -17.21 32.25 -10.18
C ALA A 19 -15.91 31.71 -9.54
N ALA A 20 -15.91 31.39 -8.24
CA ALA A 20 -14.75 30.86 -7.55
C ALA A 20 -14.35 29.48 -8.08
N VAL A 21 -15.32 28.63 -8.41
CA VAL A 21 -15.07 27.32 -9.01
C VAL A 21 -14.54 27.45 -10.44
N HIS A 22 -15.07 28.40 -11.22
CA HIS A 22 -14.59 28.71 -12.57
C HIS A 22 -13.15 29.23 -12.55
N ASP A 23 -12.81 30.16 -11.64
CA ASP A 23 -11.47 30.70 -11.49
C ASP A 23 -10.48 29.62 -11.05
N PHE A 24 -10.91 28.73 -10.16
CA PHE A 24 -10.12 27.57 -9.77
C PHE A 24 -9.87 26.65 -10.97
N ALA A 25 -10.90 26.31 -11.74
CA ALA A 25 -10.75 25.49 -12.95
C ALA A 25 -9.78 26.14 -13.97
N ALA A 26 -9.87 27.45 -14.17
CA ALA A 26 -8.98 28.21 -15.07
C ALA A 26 -7.53 28.25 -14.59
N SER A 27 -7.27 28.08 -13.29
CA SER A 27 -5.91 28.02 -12.71
C SER A 27 -5.21 26.69 -12.90
N LEU A 28 -5.93 25.63 -13.28
CA LEU A 28 -5.40 24.28 -13.47
C LEU A 28 -4.98 24.06 -14.93
N ARG A 29 -3.93 23.27 -15.14
CA ARG A 29 -3.55 22.71 -16.44
C ARG A 29 -4.35 21.45 -16.76
N GLY A 30 -4.63 20.64 -15.75
CA GLY A 30 -5.47 19.46 -15.84
C GLY A 30 -6.96 19.80 -15.67
N PRO A 31 -7.88 18.89 -16.03
CA PRO A 31 -9.31 19.14 -15.91
C PRO A 31 -9.78 19.13 -14.45
N LEU A 32 -10.73 20.02 -14.14
CA LEU A 32 -11.57 19.97 -12.95
C LEU A 32 -12.88 19.27 -13.33
N LEU A 33 -13.18 18.12 -12.70
CA LEU A 33 -14.37 17.34 -12.99
C LEU A 33 -15.42 17.51 -11.87
N ARG A 34 -16.70 17.55 -12.30
CA ARG A 34 -17.90 17.56 -11.45
C ARG A 34 -18.74 16.31 -11.70
N PRO A 35 -19.65 15.93 -10.80
CA PRO A 35 -20.65 14.92 -11.06
C PRO A 35 -21.40 15.18 -12.36
N GLY A 36 -21.43 14.19 -13.26
CA GLY A 36 -22.02 14.29 -14.57
C GLY A 36 -21.05 14.62 -15.70
N ASP A 37 -19.83 15.07 -15.42
CA ASP A 37 -18.80 15.29 -16.43
C ASP A 37 -18.29 13.98 -17.00
N ASN A 38 -17.88 13.99 -18.27
CA ASN A 38 -17.23 12.83 -18.89
C ASN A 38 -15.95 12.46 -18.16
N GLY A 39 -15.81 11.19 -17.76
CA GLY A 39 -14.67 10.67 -17.01
C GLY A 39 -14.74 10.87 -15.49
N TYR A 40 -15.77 11.54 -14.96
CA TYR A 40 -15.93 11.71 -13.51
C TYR A 40 -16.08 10.39 -12.76
N ASP A 41 -16.96 9.50 -13.21
CA ASP A 41 -17.20 8.22 -12.56
C ASP A 41 -15.95 7.30 -12.63
N GLU A 42 -15.15 7.39 -13.68
CA GLU A 42 -13.89 6.67 -13.75
C GLU A 42 -12.83 7.28 -12.82
N ALA A 43 -12.74 8.61 -12.76
CA ALA A 43 -11.76 9.30 -11.93
C ALA A 43 -11.98 9.09 -10.42
N ARG A 44 -13.21 8.89 -9.95
CA ARG A 44 -13.52 8.66 -8.52
C ARG A 44 -13.37 7.21 -8.07
N LYS A 45 -13.24 6.25 -9.00
CA LYS A 45 -13.07 4.84 -8.64
C LYS A 45 -11.77 4.59 -7.90
N VAL A 46 -11.82 3.75 -6.88
CA VAL A 46 -10.68 3.26 -6.12
C VAL A 46 -10.62 1.74 -6.16
N TRP A 47 -9.52 1.15 -5.69
CA TRP A 47 -9.30 -0.29 -5.74
C TRP A 47 -10.37 -1.11 -5.01
N ASN A 48 -10.85 -0.66 -3.85
CA ASN A 48 -11.88 -1.35 -3.09
C ASN A 48 -13.28 -1.01 -3.61
N GLY A 49 -13.97 -1.98 -4.20
CA GLY A 49 -15.30 -1.82 -4.77
C GLY A 49 -16.41 -1.51 -3.75
N MET A 50 -16.18 -1.70 -2.43
CA MET A 50 -17.11 -1.24 -1.39
C MET A 50 -17.21 0.28 -1.29
N ILE A 51 -16.22 1.02 -1.83
CA ILE A 51 -16.12 2.47 -1.70
C ILE A 51 -16.76 3.14 -2.92
N ASP A 52 -17.92 3.74 -2.72
CA ASP A 52 -18.66 4.49 -3.75
C ASP A 52 -18.93 5.94 -3.29
N ARG A 53 -17.85 6.69 -3.01
CA ARG A 53 -17.93 8.10 -2.62
C ARG A 53 -17.94 9.01 -3.83
N ARG A 54 -18.61 10.17 -3.70
CA ARG A 54 -18.83 11.15 -4.77
C ARG A 54 -18.26 12.52 -4.39
N PRO A 55 -17.00 12.83 -4.75
CA PRO A 55 -16.43 14.17 -4.56
C PRO A 55 -17.28 15.24 -5.29
N ALA A 56 -17.44 16.41 -4.68
CA ALA A 56 -18.08 17.53 -5.39
C ALA A 56 -17.19 18.06 -6.53
N LEU A 57 -15.85 17.97 -6.33
CA LEU A 57 -14.85 18.35 -7.32
C LEU A 57 -13.72 17.32 -7.35
N ILE A 58 -13.20 17.03 -8.55
CA ILE A 58 -11.97 16.24 -8.77
C ILE A 58 -11.00 17.09 -9.58
N ALA A 59 -9.93 17.56 -8.94
CA ALA A 59 -8.83 18.25 -9.62
C ALA A 59 -7.83 17.19 -10.14
N ARG A 60 -7.85 16.91 -11.44
CA ARG A 60 -6.93 15.96 -12.08
C ARG A 60 -5.63 16.66 -12.41
N CYS A 61 -4.68 16.62 -11.49
CA CYS A 61 -3.44 17.40 -11.55
C CYS A 61 -2.51 16.89 -12.67
N ALA A 62 -2.11 17.78 -13.57
CA ALA A 62 -1.12 17.52 -14.62
C ALA A 62 0.30 17.89 -14.20
N GLY A 63 0.49 18.44 -13.00
CA GLY A 63 1.80 18.81 -12.46
C GLY A 63 1.68 19.55 -11.13
N VAL A 64 2.84 19.92 -10.57
CA VAL A 64 2.95 20.50 -9.22
C VAL A 64 2.15 21.80 -9.04
N VAL A 65 2.03 22.60 -10.10
CA VAL A 65 1.28 23.87 -10.05
C VAL A 65 -0.20 23.65 -9.76
N ASP A 66 -0.77 22.60 -10.37
CA ASP A 66 -2.18 22.21 -10.12
C ASP A 66 -2.36 21.74 -8.66
N VAL A 67 -1.41 21.00 -8.13
CA VAL A 67 -1.44 20.56 -6.72
C VAL A 67 -1.38 21.76 -5.77
N ILE A 68 -0.51 22.75 -6.05
CA ILE A 68 -0.43 24.00 -5.27
C ILE A 68 -1.76 24.75 -5.32
N ALA A 69 -2.35 24.91 -6.52
CA ALA A 69 -3.63 25.57 -6.70
C ALA A 69 -4.75 24.85 -5.94
N ALA A 70 -4.83 23.51 -6.04
CA ALA A 70 -5.82 22.69 -5.36
C ALA A 70 -5.71 22.77 -3.83
N VAL A 71 -4.48 22.70 -3.26
CA VAL A 71 -4.26 22.81 -1.82
C VAL A 71 -4.65 24.23 -1.32
N ARG A 72 -4.26 25.28 -2.05
CA ARG A 72 -4.62 26.66 -1.70
C ARG A 72 -6.11 26.91 -1.76
N PHE A 73 -6.79 26.39 -2.78
CA PHE A 73 -8.22 26.47 -2.92
C PHE A 73 -8.93 25.74 -1.77
N ALA A 74 -8.51 24.50 -1.49
CA ALA A 74 -9.06 23.73 -0.39
C ALA A 74 -8.92 24.44 0.96
N ARG A 75 -7.73 25.00 1.24
CA ARG A 75 -7.47 25.74 2.46
C ARG A 75 -8.29 27.02 2.57
N ALA A 76 -8.38 27.80 1.48
CA ALA A 76 -9.13 29.07 1.47
C ALA A 76 -10.63 28.89 1.76
N HIS A 77 -11.18 27.73 1.40
CA HIS A 77 -12.60 27.39 1.57
C HIS A 77 -12.84 26.30 2.64
N GLU A 78 -11.80 25.93 3.41
CA GLU A 78 -11.84 24.93 4.50
C GLU A 78 -12.45 23.58 4.06
N LEU A 79 -12.15 23.12 2.83
CA LEU A 79 -12.75 21.95 2.22
C LEU A 79 -12.27 20.64 2.83
N LEU A 80 -13.14 19.62 2.79
CA LEU A 80 -12.75 18.24 2.98
C LEU A 80 -11.90 17.79 1.79
N VAL A 81 -10.66 17.30 2.04
CA VAL A 81 -9.70 16.92 0.99
C VAL A 81 -9.38 15.45 1.03
N ALA A 82 -9.47 14.78 -0.12
CA ALA A 82 -8.84 13.49 -0.37
C ALA A 82 -7.69 13.63 -1.36
N VAL A 83 -6.62 12.85 -1.18
CA VAL A 83 -5.49 12.82 -2.12
C VAL A 83 -5.37 11.41 -2.71
N ARG A 84 -5.39 11.31 -4.04
CA ARG A 84 -5.27 10.07 -4.77
C ARG A 84 -3.94 9.99 -5.52
N GLY A 85 -3.10 8.97 -5.18
CA GLY A 85 -2.06 8.45 -6.04
C GLY A 85 -2.61 7.26 -6.84
N GLY A 86 -2.29 6.01 -6.44
CA GLY A 86 -2.83 4.79 -7.09
C GLY A 86 -4.22 4.35 -6.61
N GLY A 87 -4.81 4.95 -5.57
CA GLY A 87 -6.15 4.61 -5.09
C GLY A 87 -6.29 3.26 -4.39
N HIS A 88 -5.21 2.65 -3.91
CA HIS A 88 -5.18 1.33 -3.26
C HIS A 88 -5.49 1.33 -1.76
N ASN A 89 -5.71 2.48 -1.13
CA ASN A 89 -6.04 2.54 0.28
C ASN A 89 -7.31 1.72 0.56
N ILE A 90 -7.22 0.72 1.45
CA ILE A 90 -8.30 -0.25 1.70
C ILE A 90 -9.55 0.38 2.32
N THR A 91 -9.41 1.51 3.03
CA THR A 91 -10.50 2.26 3.66
C THR A 91 -11.12 3.31 2.74
N GLY A 92 -10.55 3.46 1.51
CA GLY A 92 -11.03 4.43 0.53
C GLY A 92 -10.71 5.88 0.86
N ASN A 93 -9.68 6.16 1.66
CA ASN A 93 -9.27 7.53 2.00
C ASN A 93 -8.72 8.33 0.80
N ALA A 94 -8.48 7.65 -0.33
CA ALA A 94 -8.09 8.30 -1.58
C ALA A 94 -9.24 9.01 -2.30
N VAL A 95 -10.47 8.90 -1.81
CA VAL A 95 -11.67 9.57 -2.33
C VAL A 95 -12.54 10.04 -1.17
N CYS A 96 -13.16 11.21 -1.28
CA CYS A 96 -14.05 11.79 -0.25
C CYS A 96 -15.49 11.86 -0.74
N GLU A 97 -16.43 11.94 0.20
CA GLU A 97 -17.82 12.28 -0.09
C GLU A 97 -18.00 13.80 -0.07
N GLY A 98 -18.54 14.36 -1.13
CA GLY A 98 -18.91 15.77 -1.24
C GLY A 98 -17.76 16.79 -1.21
N GLY A 99 -16.50 16.38 -1.00
CA GLY A 99 -15.35 17.27 -0.86
C GLY A 99 -14.57 17.48 -2.16
N LEU A 100 -13.33 17.94 -2.04
CA LEU A 100 -12.34 18.06 -3.13
C LEU A 100 -11.41 16.86 -3.14
N MET A 101 -11.34 16.16 -4.26
CA MET A 101 -10.33 15.11 -4.52
C MET A 101 -9.19 15.70 -5.36
N ILE A 102 -7.96 15.63 -4.84
CA ILE A 102 -6.72 15.96 -5.55
C ILE A 102 -6.22 14.66 -6.18
N ASP A 103 -6.43 14.52 -7.49
CA ASP A 103 -6.06 13.31 -8.24
C ASP A 103 -4.71 13.50 -8.93
N LEU A 104 -3.70 12.77 -8.43
CA LEU A 104 -2.34 12.76 -8.97
C LEU A 104 -2.15 11.71 -10.07
N SER A 105 -3.17 10.89 -10.38
CA SER A 105 -3.02 9.79 -11.33
C SER A 105 -2.54 10.20 -12.75
N PRO A 106 -2.70 11.46 -13.22
CA PRO A 106 -2.11 11.89 -14.47
C PRO A 106 -0.60 12.19 -14.38
N MET A 107 -0.03 12.37 -13.17
CA MET A 107 1.38 12.68 -12.96
C MET A 107 2.22 11.40 -13.00
N LYS A 108 2.72 11.02 -14.18
CA LYS A 108 3.34 9.71 -14.44
C LYS A 108 4.73 9.78 -15.07
N SER A 109 5.45 10.88 -14.89
CA SER A 109 6.82 10.99 -15.39
C SER A 109 7.80 10.17 -14.54
N VAL A 110 8.74 9.49 -15.20
CA VAL A 110 9.88 8.80 -14.57
C VAL A 110 11.15 9.20 -15.31
N ARG A 111 12.17 9.56 -14.55
CA ARG A 111 13.52 9.78 -15.07
C ARG A 111 14.50 8.85 -14.34
N VAL A 112 15.05 7.88 -15.06
CA VAL A 112 16.06 6.95 -14.55
C VAL A 112 17.46 7.51 -14.83
N ASP A 113 18.32 7.52 -13.83
CA ASP A 113 19.77 7.67 -13.97
C ASP A 113 20.44 6.30 -13.78
N PRO A 114 20.80 5.58 -14.84
CA PRO A 114 21.37 4.25 -14.73
C PRO A 114 22.81 4.26 -14.20
N VAL A 115 23.53 5.37 -14.28
CA VAL A 115 24.91 5.52 -13.78
C VAL A 115 24.87 5.80 -12.27
N GLY A 116 24.09 6.81 -11.84
CA GLY A 116 23.86 7.12 -10.44
C GLY A 116 23.00 6.09 -9.73
N ARG A 117 22.31 5.25 -10.49
CA ARG A 117 21.33 4.28 -9.98
C ARG A 117 20.28 4.94 -9.09
N THR A 118 19.66 5.97 -9.64
CA THR A 118 18.51 6.64 -9.06
C THR A 118 17.37 6.74 -10.04
N ALA A 119 16.15 6.92 -9.55
CA ALA A 119 15.00 7.25 -10.36
C ALA A 119 14.16 8.31 -9.67
N ARG A 120 13.88 9.40 -10.38
CA ARG A 120 12.89 10.38 -9.98
C ARG A 120 11.56 10.06 -10.63
N ALA A 121 10.51 9.93 -9.81
CA ALA A 121 9.21 9.41 -10.22
C ALA A 121 8.08 10.29 -9.66
N GLU A 122 7.11 10.65 -10.49
CA GLU A 122 5.93 11.40 -10.06
C GLU A 122 4.94 10.52 -9.30
N ALA A 123 4.19 11.12 -8.36
CA ALA A 123 3.38 10.44 -7.36
C ALA A 123 2.14 9.71 -7.89
N GLY A 124 1.74 9.95 -9.12
CA GLY A 124 0.62 9.26 -9.78
C GLY A 124 0.95 7.89 -10.38
N LEU A 125 2.24 7.51 -10.39
CA LEU A 125 2.69 6.22 -10.91
C LEU A 125 2.20 5.05 -10.06
N THR A 126 1.99 3.92 -10.74
CA THR A 126 1.91 2.60 -10.12
C THR A 126 3.26 1.90 -10.14
N TRP A 127 3.43 0.86 -9.29
CA TRP A 127 4.66 0.07 -9.27
C TRP A 127 4.92 -0.66 -10.60
N GLY A 128 3.87 -1.09 -11.30
CA GLY A 128 4.02 -1.71 -12.61
C GLY A 128 4.59 -0.75 -13.65
N GLU A 129 4.11 0.51 -13.67
CA GLU A 129 4.62 1.57 -14.54
C GLU A 129 6.07 1.92 -14.19
N TYR A 130 6.36 2.15 -12.91
CA TYR A 130 7.69 2.45 -12.42
C TYR A 130 8.70 1.32 -12.70
N ASN A 131 8.33 0.07 -12.43
CA ASN A 131 9.21 -1.09 -12.64
C ASN A 131 9.49 -1.30 -14.13
N ARG A 132 8.56 -1.01 -15.03
CA ARG A 132 8.78 -1.11 -16.48
C ARG A 132 9.88 -0.16 -16.94
N GLU A 133 9.87 1.09 -16.43
CA GLU A 133 10.86 2.10 -16.78
C GLU A 133 12.26 1.76 -16.20
N THR A 134 12.33 1.37 -14.94
CA THR A 134 13.60 1.06 -14.28
C THR A 134 14.24 -0.24 -14.78
N GLN A 135 13.42 -1.24 -15.11
CA GLN A 135 13.88 -2.54 -15.62
C GLN A 135 14.40 -2.46 -17.06
N ALA A 136 14.09 -1.42 -17.84
CA ALA A 136 14.75 -1.15 -19.11
C ALA A 136 16.28 -1.00 -18.94
N PHE A 137 16.75 -0.70 -17.73
CA PHE A 137 18.15 -0.57 -17.36
C PHE A 137 18.65 -1.71 -16.45
N GLY A 138 17.84 -2.75 -16.22
CA GLY A 138 18.18 -3.84 -15.29
C GLY A 138 18.23 -3.38 -13.83
N LEU A 139 17.44 -2.34 -13.48
CA LEU A 139 17.41 -1.71 -12.16
C LEU A 139 16.01 -1.80 -11.57
N ALA A 140 15.93 -1.85 -10.23
CA ALA A 140 14.67 -1.77 -9.48
C ALA A 140 14.89 -1.18 -8.09
N SER A 141 13.82 -0.70 -7.47
CA SER A 141 13.72 -0.38 -6.04
C SER A 141 12.66 -1.25 -5.39
N THR A 142 12.70 -1.39 -4.05
CA THR A 142 11.63 -2.10 -3.34
C THR A 142 10.31 -1.40 -3.57
N GLY A 143 9.32 -2.17 -4.03
CA GLY A 143 7.96 -1.71 -4.30
C GLY A 143 6.93 -2.79 -3.96
N GLY A 144 5.65 -2.43 -3.99
CA GLY A 144 4.55 -3.32 -3.64
C GLY A 144 4.48 -4.58 -4.50
N VAL A 145 3.84 -5.62 -3.96
CA VAL A 145 3.74 -6.95 -4.61
C VAL A 145 2.69 -7.00 -5.72
N VAL A 146 1.87 -5.96 -5.86
CA VAL A 146 0.82 -5.81 -6.88
C VAL A 146 1.15 -4.64 -7.80
N SER A 147 1.09 -4.86 -9.12
CA SER A 147 1.55 -3.88 -10.11
C SER A 147 0.71 -2.59 -10.14
N THR A 148 -0.57 -2.67 -9.82
CA THR A 148 -1.51 -1.54 -9.82
C THR A 148 -1.41 -0.66 -8.57
N THR A 149 -0.67 -1.09 -7.55
CA THR A 149 -0.46 -0.30 -6.32
C THR A 149 0.31 0.98 -6.64
N GLY A 150 -0.18 2.13 -6.16
CA GLY A 150 0.49 3.42 -6.32
C GLY A 150 1.78 3.52 -5.53
N ILE A 151 2.82 4.12 -6.14
CA ILE A 151 4.12 4.28 -5.48
C ILE A 151 4.02 5.17 -4.24
N ALA A 152 3.18 6.22 -4.28
CA ALA A 152 3.10 7.24 -3.25
C ALA A 152 2.59 6.69 -1.91
N GLY A 153 1.36 6.18 -1.89
CA GLY A 153 0.75 5.68 -0.64
C GLY A 153 1.55 4.54 -0.02
N LEU A 154 2.05 3.62 -0.86
CA LEU A 154 2.86 2.51 -0.38
C LEU A 154 4.14 3.02 0.31
N THR A 155 4.94 3.85 -0.36
CA THR A 155 6.22 4.35 0.16
C THR A 155 6.04 5.18 1.42
N LEU A 156 5.03 6.07 1.45
CA LEU A 156 4.77 6.94 2.60
C LEU A 156 4.39 6.15 3.85
N GLY A 157 3.77 4.97 3.72
CA GLY A 157 3.46 4.08 4.82
C GLY A 157 4.56 3.05 5.16
N GLY A 158 5.71 3.08 4.46
CA GLY A 158 6.82 2.14 4.64
C GLY A 158 7.13 1.35 3.37
N GLY A 159 6.23 0.50 2.90
CA GLY A 159 6.34 -0.19 1.62
C GLY A 159 6.96 -1.58 1.69
N LEU A 160 6.20 -2.56 2.17
CA LEU A 160 6.52 -3.98 2.06
C LEU A 160 6.54 -4.42 0.58
N GLY A 161 7.42 -5.33 0.21
CA GLY A 161 7.49 -5.80 -1.17
C GLY A 161 8.58 -6.83 -1.45
N TRP A 162 8.66 -7.27 -2.71
CA TRP A 162 9.49 -8.41 -3.15
C TRP A 162 10.98 -8.28 -2.83
N LEU A 163 11.52 -7.06 -2.76
CA LEU A 163 12.95 -6.82 -2.52
C LEU A 163 13.29 -6.53 -1.06
N MET A 164 12.31 -6.53 -0.14
CA MET A 164 12.48 -6.02 1.23
C MET A 164 13.53 -6.79 2.05
N GLY A 165 13.66 -8.09 1.85
CA GLY A 165 14.66 -8.90 2.56
C GLY A 165 16.09 -8.49 2.22
N LYS A 166 16.35 -8.15 0.95
CA LYS A 166 17.66 -7.78 0.45
C LYS A 166 17.97 -6.29 0.50
N HIS A 167 16.96 -5.44 0.26
CA HIS A 167 17.17 -4.02 0.02
C HIS A 167 16.35 -3.10 0.95
N GLY A 168 15.68 -3.63 1.98
CA GLY A 168 14.83 -2.86 2.86
C GLY A 168 13.48 -2.50 2.24
N LEU A 169 12.68 -1.73 2.95
CA LEU A 169 11.38 -1.25 2.52
C LEU A 169 11.48 -0.20 1.41
N SER A 170 10.36 0.17 0.78
CA SER A 170 10.35 1.27 -0.20
C SER A 170 10.85 2.58 0.40
N CYS A 171 10.46 2.90 1.63
CA CYS A 171 10.89 4.12 2.33
C CYS A 171 12.38 4.12 2.70
N ASP A 172 13.02 2.96 2.82
CA ASP A 172 14.47 2.84 3.08
C ASP A 172 15.29 3.15 1.82
N ASN A 173 14.66 3.06 0.66
CA ASN A 173 15.24 3.37 -0.64
C ASN A 173 14.92 4.79 -1.12
N LEU A 174 14.17 5.59 -0.33
CA LEU A 174 13.87 6.97 -0.65
C LEU A 174 15.10 7.85 -0.38
N LEU A 175 15.48 8.67 -1.36
CA LEU A 175 16.57 9.64 -1.28
C LEU A 175 16.05 11.06 -1.04
N SER A 176 14.96 11.41 -1.74
CA SER A 176 14.29 12.70 -1.57
C SER A 176 12.83 12.62 -2.00
N ALA A 177 12.03 13.59 -1.57
CA ALA A 177 10.67 13.79 -2.04
C ALA A 177 10.36 15.30 -2.14
N ASP A 178 9.58 15.67 -3.16
CA ASP A 178 8.99 16.99 -3.25
C ASP A 178 7.53 16.93 -2.82
N LEU A 179 7.09 17.85 -1.98
CA LEU A 179 5.72 17.89 -1.51
C LEU A 179 5.18 19.32 -1.40
N VAL A 180 3.87 19.42 -1.56
CA VAL A 180 3.10 20.65 -1.29
C VAL A 180 2.50 20.54 0.12
N THR A 181 2.91 21.41 1.02
CA THR A 181 2.45 21.47 2.42
C THR A 181 1.04 22.07 2.53
N ALA A 182 0.41 21.99 3.71
CA ALA A 182 -0.95 22.50 3.95
C ALA A 182 -1.10 24.02 3.70
N ASN A 183 0.00 24.79 3.75
CA ASN A 183 -0.02 26.21 3.38
C ASN A 183 0.23 26.49 1.89
N GLY A 184 0.32 25.45 1.05
CA GLY A 184 0.53 25.57 -0.39
C GLY A 184 1.97 25.93 -0.79
N GLN A 185 2.97 25.66 0.07
CA GLN A 185 4.39 25.80 -0.26
C GLN A 185 4.94 24.48 -0.81
N LEU A 186 5.76 24.56 -1.86
CA LEU A 186 6.53 23.41 -2.34
C LEU A 186 7.83 23.31 -1.54
N LEU A 187 8.07 22.16 -0.94
CA LEU A 187 9.30 21.82 -0.22
C LEU A 187 9.93 20.55 -0.80
N THR A 188 11.26 20.51 -0.76
CA THR A 188 12.03 19.27 -0.92
C THR A 188 12.42 18.75 0.45
N ALA A 189 12.20 17.45 0.70
CA ALA A 189 12.61 16.74 1.89
C ALA A 189 13.67 15.70 1.52
N SER A 190 14.84 15.77 2.15
CA SER A 190 15.97 14.84 1.98
C SER A 190 16.76 14.78 3.29
N ALA A 191 17.86 14.03 3.30
CA ALA A 191 18.77 13.99 4.45
C ALA A 191 19.38 15.38 4.75
N GLU A 192 19.54 16.23 3.72
CA GLU A 192 20.17 17.56 3.82
C GLU A 192 19.13 18.70 3.93
N GLN A 193 17.94 18.51 3.37
CA GLN A 193 16.87 19.51 3.34
C GLN A 193 15.63 19.02 4.07
N ASN A 194 15.14 19.78 5.05
CA ASN A 194 13.97 19.41 5.86
C ASN A 194 14.06 17.95 6.39
N PRO A 195 15.17 17.59 7.09
CA PRO A 195 15.44 16.19 7.47
C PRO A 195 14.41 15.63 8.45
N ASP A 196 13.75 16.46 9.24
CA ASP A 196 12.63 16.07 10.10
C ASP A 196 11.41 15.62 9.28
N LEU A 197 11.08 16.37 8.23
CA LEU A 197 10.01 16.03 7.30
C LEU A 197 10.37 14.77 6.50
N PHE A 198 11.62 14.65 6.03
CA PHE A 198 12.11 13.46 5.34
C PHE A 198 11.99 12.20 6.21
N TRP A 199 12.32 12.32 7.50
CA TRP A 199 12.08 11.25 8.45
C TRP A 199 10.60 10.86 8.51
N GLY A 200 9.70 11.86 8.62
CA GLY A 200 8.25 11.65 8.69
C GLY A 200 7.65 11.00 7.44
N LEU A 201 8.15 11.39 6.25
CA LEU A 201 7.68 10.81 4.96
C LEU A 201 8.11 9.35 4.77
N ARG A 202 9.08 8.86 5.54
CA ARG A 202 9.54 7.47 5.50
C ARG A 202 8.78 6.59 6.48
N GLY A 203 7.45 6.50 6.32
CA GLY A 203 6.57 5.63 7.10
C GLY A 203 5.41 6.32 7.80
N GLY A 204 5.42 7.67 7.94
CA GLY A 204 4.38 8.44 8.63
C GLY A 204 3.13 8.72 7.80
N GLY A 205 3.05 8.19 6.58
CA GLY A 205 1.87 8.35 5.70
C GLY A 205 1.74 9.74 5.07
N GLY A 206 0.56 10.01 4.53
CA GLY A 206 0.21 11.27 3.85
C GLY A 206 -0.20 12.40 4.78
N ASN A 207 0.34 12.48 6.00
CA ASN A 207 -0.10 13.40 7.04
C ASN A 207 0.43 14.84 6.91
N PHE A 208 1.50 15.07 6.14
CA PHE A 208 2.26 16.30 6.19
C PHE A 208 2.15 17.17 4.94
N GLY A 209 1.55 16.63 3.87
CA GLY A 209 1.43 17.30 2.58
C GLY A 209 1.12 16.34 1.45
N VAL A 210 0.93 16.90 0.26
CA VAL A 210 0.76 16.17 -0.98
C VAL A 210 2.12 15.98 -1.63
N VAL A 211 2.68 14.77 -1.59
CA VAL A 211 3.94 14.46 -2.28
C VAL A 211 3.68 14.42 -3.78
N THR A 212 4.50 15.13 -4.54
CA THR A 212 4.38 15.25 -6.00
C THR A 212 5.42 14.44 -6.75
N SER A 213 6.61 14.22 -6.16
CA SER A 213 7.65 13.37 -6.71
C SER A 213 8.49 12.70 -5.63
N PHE A 214 9.06 11.56 -5.97
CA PHE A 214 9.97 10.77 -5.15
C PHE A 214 11.25 10.51 -5.91
N GLU A 215 12.39 10.51 -5.25
CA GLU A 215 13.65 10.04 -5.79
C GLU A 215 14.09 8.79 -5.03
N TYR A 216 14.23 7.67 -5.76
CA TYR A 216 14.58 6.36 -5.19
C TYR A 216 15.99 5.96 -5.58
N LYS A 217 16.67 5.31 -4.64
CA LYS A 217 17.84 4.49 -4.90
C LYS A 217 17.43 3.24 -5.66
N LEU A 218 18.19 2.88 -6.68
CA LEU A 218 17.99 1.70 -7.49
C LEU A 218 19.08 0.66 -7.24
N HIS A 219 18.68 -0.60 -7.36
CA HIS A 219 19.55 -1.77 -7.23
C HIS A 219 19.56 -2.56 -8.54
N ARG A 220 20.65 -3.25 -8.82
CA ARG A 220 20.70 -4.18 -9.95
C ARG A 220 19.80 -5.36 -9.68
N VAL A 221 18.81 -5.58 -10.53
CA VAL A 221 17.88 -6.71 -10.48
C VAL A 221 17.75 -7.26 -11.89
N GLY A 222 18.36 -8.41 -12.13
CA GLY A 222 18.24 -9.18 -13.37
C GLY A 222 17.02 -10.11 -13.32
N PRO A 223 17.03 -11.18 -14.14
CA PRO A 223 16.05 -12.24 -14.03
C PRO A 223 16.02 -12.81 -12.60
N VAL A 224 14.83 -13.11 -12.11
CA VAL A 224 14.57 -13.66 -10.78
C VAL A 224 14.01 -15.06 -10.89
N LEU A 225 14.17 -15.88 -9.86
CA LEU A 225 13.54 -17.18 -9.80
C LEU A 225 12.31 -17.06 -8.89
N ALA A 226 11.10 -17.16 -9.48
CA ALA A 226 9.87 -16.91 -8.74
C ALA A 226 8.71 -17.77 -9.20
N GLY A 227 7.73 -17.96 -8.33
CA GLY A 227 6.52 -18.72 -8.60
C GLY A 227 5.92 -19.30 -7.33
N MET A 228 5.09 -20.32 -7.49
CA MET A 228 4.30 -20.92 -6.43
C MET A 228 4.43 -22.45 -6.46
N VAL A 229 4.43 -23.06 -5.27
CA VAL A 229 4.22 -24.50 -5.10
C VAL A 229 2.90 -24.69 -4.37
N ILE A 230 1.97 -25.41 -4.99
CA ILE A 230 0.58 -25.57 -4.57
C ILE A 230 0.39 -26.95 -3.98
N HIS A 231 -0.16 -27.04 -2.77
CA HIS A 231 -0.43 -28.30 -2.08
C HIS A 231 -1.92 -28.44 -1.75
N PRO A 232 -2.42 -29.69 -1.64
CA PRO A 232 -3.76 -29.94 -1.12
C PRO A 232 -3.93 -29.34 0.28
N ILE A 233 -5.11 -28.79 0.59
CA ILE A 233 -5.40 -28.21 1.91
C ILE A 233 -5.22 -29.22 3.06
N ALA A 234 -5.40 -30.52 2.79
CA ALA A 234 -5.18 -31.57 3.78
C ALA A 234 -3.74 -31.61 4.32
N GLN A 235 -2.77 -31.06 3.60
CA GLN A 235 -1.36 -30.92 4.01
C GLN A 235 -1.04 -29.57 4.63
N ALA A 236 -2.04 -28.70 4.88
CA ALA A 236 -1.79 -27.31 5.25
C ALA A 236 -0.92 -27.17 6.50
N LYS A 237 -1.12 -28.01 7.53
CA LYS A 237 -0.35 -27.95 8.77
C LYS A 237 1.13 -28.23 8.54
N GLU A 238 1.45 -29.28 7.81
CA GLU A 238 2.81 -29.68 7.49
C GLU A 238 3.47 -28.67 6.55
N VAL A 239 2.76 -28.18 5.55
CA VAL A 239 3.24 -27.18 4.59
C VAL A 239 3.52 -25.84 5.29
N LEU A 240 2.65 -25.36 6.17
CA LEU A 240 2.86 -24.10 6.89
C LEU A 240 3.98 -24.20 7.94
N ARG A 241 4.16 -25.36 8.59
CA ARG A 241 5.33 -25.62 9.45
C ARG A 241 6.62 -25.59 8.65
N PHE A 242 6.65 -26.28 7.53
CA PHE A 242 7.81 -26.25 6.62
C PHE A 242 8.08 -24.82 6.14
N TYR A 243 7.05 -24.10 5.70
CA TYR A 243 7.16 -22.70 5.27
C TYR A 243 7.79 -21.82 6.36
N ARG A 244 7.29 -21.89 7.59
CA ARG A 244 7.82 -21.15 8.74
C ARG A 244 9.33 -21.35 8.89
N ASP A 245 9.77 -22.60 8.93
CA ASP A 245 11.15 -22.96 9.19
C ASP A 245 12.06 -22.61 7.99
N TYR A 246 11.54 -22.79 6.79
CA TYR A 246 12.20 -22.42 5.54
C TYR A 246 12.38 -20.90 5.39
N ALA A 247 11.32 -20.12 5.62
CA ALA A 247 11.38 -18.67 5.51
C ALA A 247 12.34 -18.05 6.54
N ARG A 248 12.40 -18.59 7.77
CA ARG A 248 13.33 -18.14 8.81
C ARG A 248 14.79 -18.37 8.45
N SER A 249 15.09 -19.51 7.87
CA SER A 249 16.48 -19.92 7.55
C SER A 249 16.98 -19.41 6.19
N GLY A 250 16.11 -18.82 5.38
CA GLY A 250 16.43 -18.36 4.04
C GLY A 250 17.45 -17.22 4.01
N PRO A 251 18.20 -17.02 2.89
CA PRO A 251 19.04 -15.84 2.71
C PRO A 251 18.20 -14.57 2.48
N ASP A 252 18.82 -13.40 2.57
CA ASP A 252 18.16 -12.11 2.34
C ASP A 252 17.60 -11.95 0.91
N GLU A 253 18.17 -12.64 -0.05
CA GLU A 253 17.72 -12.72 -1.45
C GLU A 253 16.38 -13.44 -1.61
N LEU A 254 15.97 -14.23 -0.63
CA LEU A 254 14.72 -14.99 -0.65
C LEU A 254 13.61 -14.23 0.04
N LEU A 255 12.54 -13.89 -0.69
CA LEU A 255 11.25 -13.65 -0.09
C LEU A 255 10.41 -14.92 -0.25
N ALA A 256 9.94 -15.45 0.87
CA ALA A 256 8.96 -16.52 0.92
C ALA A 256 7.67 -16.02 1.57
N ALA A 257 6.55 -16.37 0.96
CA ALA A 257 5.21 -16.13 1.49
C ALA A 257 4.40 -17.43 1.47
N ALA A 258 3.32 -17.50 2.25
CA ALA A 258 2.38 -18.60 2.17
C ALA A 258 0.95 -18.07 2.12
N ALA A 259 0.04 -18.85 1.50
CA ALA A 259 -1.36 -18.51 1.43
C ALA A 259 -2.25 -19.73 1.65
N LEU A 260 -3.39 -19.50 2.34
CA LEU A 260 -4.56 -20.38 2.34
C LEU A 260 -5.59 -19.75 1.41
N MET A 261 -5.95 -20.42 0.33
CA MET A 261 -6.80 -19.86 -0.71
C MET A 261 -7.54 -20.95 -1.48
N THR A 262 -8.36 -20.56 -2.45
CA THR A 262 -9.01 -21.47 -3.39
C THR A 262 -8.24 -21.48 -4.70
N SER A 263 -7.98 -22.66 -5.25
CA SER A 263 -7.35 -22.84 -6.56
C SER A 263 -8.27 -22.38 -7.69
N HIS A 264 -7.71 -22.26 -8.91
CA HIS A 264 -8.49 -21.96 -10.11
C HIS A 264 -9.59 -23.00 -10.39
N GLU A 265 -9.39 -24.25 -9.94
CA GLU A 265 -10.36 -25.35 -10.08
C GLU A 265 -11.44 -25.35 -8.98
N GLY A 266 -11.40 -24.37 -8.05
CA GLY A 266 -12.37 -24.26 -6.96
C GLY A 266 -12.04 -25.12 -5.73
N ALA A 267 -10.88 -25.76 -5.67
CA ALA A 267 -10.45 -26.57 -4.52
C ALA A 267 -9.68 -25.71 -3.49
N PRO A 268 -9.90 -25.89 -2.18
CA PRO A 268 -9.08 -25.26 -1.16
C PRO A 268 -7.64 -25.80 -1.22
N VAL A 269 -6.67 -24.90 -1.16
CA VAL A 269 -5.23 -25.19 -1.26
C VAL A 269 -4.43 -24.40 -0.26
N VAL A 270 -3.23 -24.87 0.04
CA VAL A 270 -2.17 -24.13 0.69
C VAL A 270 -1.03 -23.92 -0.30
N VAL A 271 -0.51 -22.71 -0.36
CA VAL A 271 0.47 -22.30 -1.37
C VAL A 271 1.71 -21.75 -0.68
N ILE A 272 2.90 -22.16 -1.12
CA ILE A 272 4.16 -21.46 -0.81
C ILE A 272 4.55 -20.66 -2.04
N ILE A 273 4.77 -19.36 -1.86
CA ILE A 273 5.16 -18.41 -2.89
C ILE A 273 6.60 -18.04 -2.63
N VAL A 274 7.44 -18.08 -3.64
CA VAL A 274 8.85 -17.71 -3.52
C VAL A 274 9.26 -16.72 -4.59
N ALA A 275 10.15 -15.80 -4.21
CA ALA A 275 10.89 -14.94 -5.11
C ALA A 275 12.34 -14.88 -4.63
N TYR A 276 13.27 -15.39 -5.44
CA TYR A 276 14.70 -15.32 -5.19
C TYR A 276 15.35 -14.28 -6.10
N ILE A 277 15.97 -13.28 -5.48
CA ILE A 277 16.54 -12.09 -6.14
C ILE A 277 18.05 -12.17 -6.13
N GLY A 278 18.61 -13.01 -7.00
CA GLY A 278 20.04 -13.25 -7.03
C GLY A 278 20.48 -14.07 -8.25
N ASP A 279 21.63 -14.72 -8.13
CA ASP A 279 22.11 -15.66 -9.14
C ASP A 279 21.16 -16.86 -9.28
N LEU A 280 20.72 -17.16 -10.51
CA LEU A 280 19.73 -18.21 -10.76
C LEU A 280 20.18 -19.59 -10.33
N ALA A 281 21.47 -19.93 -10.51
CA ALA A 281 21.98 -21.25 -10.12
C ALA A 281 22.00 -21.40 -8.58
N THR A 282 22.29 -20.34 -7.88
CA THR A 282 22.15 -20.29 -6.41
C THR A 282 20.69 -20.35 -6.02
N GLY A 283 19.81 -19.63 -6.73
CA GLY A 283 18.36 -19.64 -6.53
C GLY A 283 17.77 -21.04 -6.64
N GLU A 284 18.16 -21.82 -7.65
CA GLU A 284 17.70 -23.21 -7.80
C GLU A 284 18.04 -24.08 -6.57
N ARG A 285 19.21 -23.88 -5.97
CA ARG A 285 19.58 -24.60 -4.73
C ARG A 285 18.75 -24.13 -3.53
N VAL A 286 18.46 -22.82 -3.43
CA VAL A 286 17.67 -22.24 -2.35
C VAL A 286 16.22 -22.70 -2.43
N VAL A 287 15.60 -22.74 -3.63
CA VAL A 287 14.18 -23.13 -3.78
C VAL A 287 13.96 -24.63 -3.85
N ALA A 288 15.02 -25.44 -4.08
CA ALA A 288 14.92 -26.89 -4.19
C ALA A 288 14.18 -27.57 -3.01
N PRO A 289 14.34 -27.15 -1.73
CA PRO A 289 13.56 -27.72 -0.63
C PRO A 289 12.05 -27.52 -0.79
N VAL A 290 11.61 -26.35 -1.26
CA VAL A 290 10.17 -26.07 -1.48
C VAL A 290 9.60 -26.97 -2.57
N ARG A 291 10.30 -27.14 -3.68
CA ARG A 291 9.90 -28.01 -4.80
C ARG A 291 9.77 -29.49 -4.39
N LYS A 292 10.62 -29.93 -3.45
CA LYS A 292 10.70 -31.33 -3.01
C LYS A 292 9.84 -31.64 -1.80
N PHE A 293 9.24 -30.65 -1.18
CA PHE A 293 8.45 -30.85 0.02
C PHE A 293 7.09 -31.48 -0.33
N GLY A 294 6.75 -32.54 0.37
CA GLY A 294 5.44 -33.22 0.26
C GLY A 294 5.13 -33.75 -1.15
N ALA A 295 3.85 -33.68 -1.51
CA ALA A 295 3.34 -34.07 -2.82
C ALA A 295 2.54 -32.87 -3.40
N PRO A 296 3.19 -31.92 -4.06
CA PRO A 296 2.51 -30.74 -4.58
C PRO A 296 1.59 -31.09 -5.76
N LEU A 297 0.49 -30.33 -5.90
CA LEU A 297 -0.41 -30.38 -7.06
C LEU A 297 0.22 -29.69 -8.28
N ALA A 298 0.99 -28.62 -8.03
CA ALA A 298 1.67 -27.86 -9.07
C ALA A 298 2.91 -27.13 -8.51
N ASP A 299 3.88 -26.95 -9.40
CA ASP A 299 5.07 -26.10 -9.21
C ASP A 299 5.20 -25.18 -10.42
N THR A 300 5.11 -23.89 -10.19
CA THR A 300 5.21 -22.85 -11.23
C THR A 300 6.49 -22.03 -11.12
N ILE A 301 7.42 -22.40 -10.21
CA ILE A 301 8.67 -21.65 -10.01
C ILE A 301 9.53 -21.74 -11.29
N ALA A 302 9.83 -20.58 -11.86
CA ALA A 302 10.66 -20.48 -13.07
C ALA A 302 11.44 -19.16 -13.09
N PRO A 303 12.52 -19.07 -13.89
CA PRO A 303 13.14 -17.80 -14.20
C PRO A 303 12.13 -16.85 -14.84
N THR A 304 12.02 -15.63 -14.32
CA THR A 304 11.11 -14.61 -14.83
C THR A 304 11.72 -13.22 -14.71
N SER A 305 11.13 -12.21 -15.34
CA SER A 305 11.55 -10.81 -15.13
C SER A 305 10.95 -10.26 -13.83
N TYR A 306 11.61 -9.25 -13.25
CA TYR A 306 11.05 -8.56 -12.07
C TYR A 306 9.71 -7.87 -12.37
N VAL A 307 9.50 -7.39 -13.62
CA VAL A 307 8.21 -6.84 -14.05
C VAL A 307 7.11 -7.91 -14.00
N GLN A 308 7.38 -9.12 -14.50
CA GLN A 308 6.42 -10.22 -14.44
C GLN A 308 6.16 -10.68 -12.99
N LEU A 309 7.21 -10.77 -12.15
CA LEU A 309 7.03 -11.07 -10.72
C LEU A 309 6.07 -10.06 -10.07
N ASN A 310 6.19 -8.77 -10.39
CA ASN A 310 5.32 -7.73 -9.83
C ASN A 310 3.84 -7.85 -10.25
N THR A 311 3.53 -8.64 -11.29
CA THR A 311 2.14 -8.93 -11.72
C THR A 311 1.58 -10.23 -11.17
N LEU A 312 2.33 -10.96 -10.34
CA LEU A 312 1.97 -12.30 -9.87
C LEU A 312 0.59 -12.37 -9.18
N PHE A 313 0.23 -11.30 -8.44
CA PHE A 313 -1.04 -11.22 -7.72
C PHE A 313 -2.12 -10.41 -8.44
N ASP A 314 -1.85 -9.78 -9.58
CA ASP A 314 -2.79 -8.85 -10.23
C ASP A 314 -4.15 -9.50 -10.55
N ALA A 315 -4.13 -10.75 -11.01
CA ALA A 315 -5.35 -11.48 -11.31
C ALA A 315 -6.17 -11.86 -10.07
N ALA A 316 -5.50 -12.07 -8.92
CA ALA A 316 -6.14 -12.40 -7.66
C ALA A 316 -6.73 -11.18 -6.93
N VAL A 317 -6.22 -9.97 -7.25
CA VAL A 317 -6.65 -8.71 -6.60
C VAL A 317 -6.91 -7.60 -7.63
N PRO A 318 -7.84 -7.81 -8.60
CA PRO A 318 -8.07 -6.87 -9.70
C PRO A 318 -8.49 -5.48 -9.19
N TYR A 319 -8.17 -4.42 -9.94
CA TYR A 319 -8.52 -3.05 -9.57
C TYR A 319 -10.00 -2.77 -9.81
N GLY A 320 -10.68 -2.29 -8.76
CA GLY A 320 -12.11 -1.92 -8.81
C GLY A 320 -13.08 -3.11 -8.96
N GLY A 321 -14.38 -2.85 -8.85
CA GLY A 321 -15.45 -3.82 -9.12
C GLY A 321 -15.60 -4.99 -8.13
N VAL A 322 -14.62 -5.24 -7.28
CA VAL A 322 -14.63 -6.30 -6.26
C VAL A 322 -14.77 -5.66 -4.88
N GLN A 323 -15.73 -6.16 -4.12
CA GLN A 323 -15.92 -5.77 -2.71
C GLN A 323 -14.79 -6.37 -1.88
N ARG A 324 -14.21 -5.62 -0.94
CA ARG A 324 -13.09 -6.08 -0.12
C ARG A 324 -13.19 -5.61 1.32
N TYR A 325 -12.96 -6.54 2.23
CA TYR A 325 -12.76 -6.22 3.63
C TYR A 325 -11.49 -6.93 4.12
N TRP A 326 -10.63 -6.18 4.79
CA TRP A 326 -9.27 -6.61 5.11
C TRP A 326 -8.97 -6.39 6.58
N LYS A 327 -8.40 -7.39 7.25
CA LYS A 327 -7.83 -7.31 8.59
C LYS A 327 -6.41 -7.86 8.58
N SER A 328 -5.53 -7.19 9.31
CA SER A 328 -4.12 -7.55 9.42
C SER A 328 -3.60 -7.35 10.84
N SER A 329 -2.54 -8.07 11.18
CA SER A 329 -1.70 -7.81 12.36
C SER A 329 -0.31 -8.43 12.14
N PHE A 330 0.66 -7.97 12.91
CA PHE A 330 1.93 -8.66 13.03
C PHE A 330 1.85 -9.79 14.07
N LEU A 331 2.59 -10.86 13.77
CA LEU A 331 2.78 -12.03 14.62
C LEU A 331 4.28 -12.20 14.88
N LYS A 332 4.66 -12.45 16.13
CA LYS A 332 6.06 -12.75 16.47
C LYS A 332 6.48 -14.12 15.98
N GLU A 333 5.55 -15.08 16.04
CA GLU A 333 5.78 -16.46 15.67
C GLU A 333 4.56 -17.09 14.98
N LEU A 334 4.81 -18.03 14.06
CA LEU A 334 3.80 -18.93 13.51
C LEU A 334 3.79 -20.23 14.30
N GLY A 335 3.28 -20.18 15.54
CA GLY A 335 3.16 -21.36 16.42
C GLY A 335 2.12 -22.36 15.90
N ASP A 336 2.24 -23.62 16.32
CA ASP A 336 1.36 -24.70 15.84
C ASP A 336 -0.12 -24.47 16.17
N ASP A 337 -0.41 -23.95 17.38
CA ASP A 337 -1.79 -23.65 17.82
C ASP A 337 -2.41 -22.55 16.95
N LEU A 338 -1.62 -21.52 16.60
CA LEU A 338 -2.05 -20.47 15.67
C LEU A 338 -2.35 -21.05 14.28
N LEU A 339 -1.45 -21.89 13.75
CA LEU A 339 -1.65 -22.53 12.45
C LEU A 339 -2.94 -23.37 12.42
N GLU A 340 -3.25 -24.10 13.49
CA GLU A 340 -4.50 -24.86 13.61
C GLU A 340 -5.74 -23.95 13.56
N VAL A 341 -5.71 -22.83 14.31
CA VAL A 341 -6.80 -21.84 14.28
C VAL A 341 -6.99 -21.28 12.87
N MET A 342 -5.89 -20.86 12.22
CA MET A 342 -5.96 -20.27 10.88
C MET A 342 -6.48 -21.26 9.83
N ILE A 343 -6.02 -22.50 9.84
CA ILE A 343 -6.50 -23.56 8.93
C ILE A 343 -7.99 -23.83 9.16
N ALA A 344 -8.41 -23.98 10.41
CA ALA A 344 -9.82 -24.26 10.75
C ALA A 344 -10.75 -23.09 10.32
N ARG A 345 -10.29 -21.84 10.46
CA ARG A 345 -11.05 -20.66 10.03
C ARG A 345 -11.08 -20.53 8.51
N SER A 346 -9.96 -20.78 7.84
CA SER A 346 -9.87 -20.73 6.37
C SER A 346 -10.77 -21.74 5.69
N ALA A 347 -11.00 -22.91 6.30
CA ALA A 347 -11.95 -23.91 5.79
C ALA A 347 -13.40 -23.38 5.69
N LYS A 348 -13.71 -22.22 6.28
CA LYS A 348 -15.02 -21.56 6.26
C LYS A 348 -15.03 -20.29 5.40
N MET A 349 -14.08 -20.13 4.48
CA MET A 349 -14.08 -19.02 3.52
C MET A 349 -15.38 -19.02 2.72
N LEU A 350 -16.01 -17.85 2.61
CA LEU A 350 -17.31 -17.69 1.95
C LEU A 350 -17.18 -17.46 0.44
N SER A 351 -16.03 -17.01 -0.02
CA SER A 351 -15.78 -16.74 -1.44
C SER A 351 -14.45 -17.35 -1.90
N PRO A 352 -14.40 -17.95 -3.09
CA PRO A 352 -13.16 -18.47 -3.67
C PRO A 352 -12.12 -17.36 -3.99
N MET A 353 -12.53 -16.10 -3.99
CA MET A 353 -11.64 -14.96 -4.18
C MET A 353 -10.90 -14.56 -2.90
N SER A 354 -11.40 -15.01 -1.74
CA SER A 354 -10.81 -14.69 -0.43
C SER A 354 -9.51 -15.47 -0.21
N MET A 355 -8.62 -14.91 0.64
CA MET A 355 -7.35 -15.56 0.99
C MET A 355 -6.87 -15.13 2.36
N VAL A 356 -6.05 -15.98 2.96
CA VAL A 356 -5.22 -15.64 4.12
C VAL A 356 -3.77 -15.71 3.66
N LEU A 357 -3.03 -14.62 3.83
CA LEU A 357 -1.67 -14.45 3.32
C LEU A 357 -0.71 -14.22 4.48
N PHE A 358 0.51 -14.73 4.34
CA PHE A 358 1.59 -14.59 5.32
C PHE A 358 2.84 -14.10 4.62
N PHE A 359 3.42 -13.02 5.13
CA PHE A 359 4.75 -12.53 4.73
C PHE A 359 5.69 -12.54 5.92
N HIS A 360 6.94 -12.88 5.69
CA HIS A 360 7.99 -12.75 6.70
C HIS A 360 8.77 -11.46 6.47
N MET A 361 8.60 -10.48 7.33
CA MET A 361 9.37 -9.24 7.32
C MET A 361 10.69 -9.46 8.06
N ARG A 362 11.79 -9.54 7.32
CA ARG A 362 13.12 -9.88 7.84
C ARG A 362 14.23 -9.23 6.99
N GLY A 363 15.45 -9.63 7.27
CA GLY A 363 16.61 -9.23 6.48
C GLY A 363 16.88 -7.73 6.58
N ALA A 364 17.16 -7.08 5.45
CA ALA A 364 17.47 -5.65 5.42
C ALA A 364 16.35 -4.79 6.01
N ALA A 365 15.07 -5.14 5.79
CA ALA A 365 13.93 -4.39 6.33
C ALA A 365 13.90 -4.39 7.88
N ALA A 366 14.29 -5.49 8.51
CA ALA A 366 14.33 -5.63 9.96
C ALA A 366 15.64 -5.11 10.59
N ARG A 367 16.68 -4.84 9.80
CA ARG A 367 17.98 -4.35 10.32
C ARG A 367 18.11 -2.83 10.40
N VAL A 368 17.17 -2.09 9.82
CA VAL A 368 17.12 -0.62 9.95
C VAL A 368 16.72 -0.28 11.40
N ASP A 369 17.41 0.69 12.02
CA ASP A 369 17.05 1.15 13.37
C ASP A 369 15.62 1.70 13.38
N ALA A 370 14.84 1.35 14.41
CA ALA A 370 13.43 1.72 14.52
C ALA A 370 13.18 3.23 14.62
N ASN A 371 14.20 4.03 14.94
CA ASN A 371 14.14 5.48 15.01
C ASN A 371 14.64 6.19 13.72
N GLU A 372 15.28 5.46 12.80
CA GLU A 372 15.86 6.04 11.59
C GLU A 372 14.80 6.53 10.60
N THR A 373 13.62 5.94 10.63
CA THR A 373 12.46 6.33 9.82
C THR A 373 11.21 6.39 10.69
N ALA A 374 10.13 6.98 10.20
CA ALA A 374 8.85 6.97 10.90
C ALA A 374 8.22 5.57 10.96
N PHE A 375 8.64 4.64 10.09
CA PHE A 375 8.26 3.22 10.16
C PHE A 375 9.04 2.54 11.29
N GLY A 376 8.42 2.44 12.46
CA GLY A 376 9.05 1.89 13.68
C GLY A 376 8.94 0.36 13.86
N LEU A 377 8.26 -0.34 12.96
CA LEU A 377 8.00 -1.79 13.04
C LEU A 377 9.15 -2.56 12.38
N ARG A 378 10.30 -2.68 13.06
CA ARG A 378 11.55 -3.23 12.48
C ARG A 378 11.93 -4.61 13.04
N ASP A 379 11.01 -5.26 13.76
CA ASP A 379 11.27 -6.60 14.27
C ASP A 379 11.25 -7.64 13.14
N ASP A 380 12.01 -8.74 13.32
CA ASP A 380 11.85 -9.95 12.53
C ASP A 380 10.52 -10.61 12.92
N GLN A 381 9.50 -10.48 12.07
CA GLN A 381 8.12 -10.81 12.39
C GLN A 381 7.30 -11.18 11.15
N TRP A 382 6.13 -11.73 11.38
CA TRP A 382 5.23 -12.15 10.31
C TRP A 382 4.10 -11.14 10.17
N ASP A 383 3.88 -10.64 8.95
CA ASP A 383 2.67 -9.92 8.58
C ASP A 383 1.65 -10.94 8.09
N TYR A 384 0.45 -10.98 8.67
CA TYR A 384 -0.63 -11.79 8.16
C TYR A 384 -1.83 -10.94 7.79
N ASP A 385 -2.47 -11.34 6.69
CA ASP A 385 -3.60 -10.65 6.10
C ASP A 385 -4.76 -11.62 5.91
N VAL A 386 -5.94 -11.25 6.42
CA VAL A 386 -7.21 -11.90 6.09
C VAL A 386 -7.92 -11.00 5.10
N ILE A 387 -7.97 -11.44 3.83
CA ILE A 387 -8.51 -10.66 2.73
C ILE A 387 -9.78 -11.32 2.24
N SER A 388 -10.93 -10.79 2.65
CA SER A 388 -12.21 -11.18 2.06
C SER A 388 -12.45 -10.40 0.78
N GLN A 389 -12.84 -11.12 -0.27
CA GLN A 389 -13.19 -10.56 -1.58
C GLN A 389 -14.46 -11.23 -2.10
N TRP A 390 -15.39 -10.43 -2.62
CA TRP A 390 -16.65 -10.92 -3.19
C TRP A 390 -17.19 -9.95 -4.23
N THR A 391 -18.19 -10.34 -5.01
CA THR A 391 -18.74 -9.52 -6.10
C THR A 391 -20.11 -8.95 -5.80
N ASP A 392 -20.96 -9.66 -5.05
CA ASP A 392 -22.33 -9.20 -4.75
C ASP A 392 -22.37 -8.35 -3.48
N PRO A 393 -22.65 -7.02 -3.55
CA PRO A 393 -22.72 -6.16 -2.37
C PRO A 393 -23.71 -6.62 -1.29
N ARG A 394 -24.71 -7.45 -1.66
CA ARG A 394 -25.70 -7.97 -0.70
C ARG A 394 -25.10 -8.96 0.29
N GLU A 395 -23.98 -9.59 -0.05
CA GLU A 395 -23.26 -10.57 0.79
C GLU A 395 -22.26 -9.89 1.75
N SER A 396 -22.13 -8.56 1.69
CA SER A 396 -21.10 -7.81 2.43
C SER A 396 -21.13 -8.07 3.94
N ALA A 397 -22.31 -8.16 4.55
CA ALA A 397 -22.43 -8.39 6.00
C ALA A 397 -21.78 -9.71 6.44
N ASP A 398 -22.01 -10.79 5.67
CA ASP A 398 -21.50 -12.12 6.00
C ASP A 398 -19.97 -12.19 5.83
N HIS A 399 -19.43 -11.59 4.75
CA HIS A 399 -17.99 -11.52 4.50
C HIS A 399 -17.25 -10.70 5.55
N ILE A 400 -17.78 -9.54 5.93
CA ILE A 400 -17.24 -8.70 7.00
C ILE A 400 -17.26 -9.46 8.34
N GLN A 401 -18.38 -10.10 8.67
CA GLN A 401 -18.50 -10.87 9.90
C GLN A 401 -17.48 -12.02 9.96
N TRP A 402 -17.35 -12.81 8.89
CA TRP A 402 -16.38 -13.89 8.81
C TRP A 402 -14.95 -13.38 9.01
N THR A 403 -14.57 -12.25 8.39
CA THR A 403 -13.23 -11.67 8.53
C THR A 403 -12.96 -11.20 9.96
N ARG A 404 -13.95 -10.57 10.61
CA ARG A 404 -13.86 -10.15 12.01
C ARG A 404 -13.70 -11.34 12.96
N GLU A 405 -14.48 -12.39 12.76
CA GLU A 405 -14.39 -13.62 13.55
C GLU A 405 -13.04 -14.32 13.37
N PHE A 406 -12.52 -14.34 12.14
CA PHE A 406 -11.18 -14.86 11.86
C PHE A 406 -10.13 -14.06 12.63
N TRP A 407 -10.14 -12.73 12.46
CA TRP A 407 -9.19 -11.83 13.09
C TRP A 407 -9.25 -11.94 14.62
N THR A 408 -10.43 -11.94 15.22
CA THR A 408 -10.61 -12.12 16.68
C THR A 408 -10.05 -13.44 17.17
N ALA A 409 -10.17 -14.52 16.40
CA ALA A 409 -9.61 -15.82 16.78
C ALA A 409 -8.08 -15.84 16.76
N VAL A 410 -7.46 -15.01 15.94
CA VAL A 410 -5.99 -14.90 15.81
C VAL A 410 -5.41 -13.83 16.75
N GLU A 411 -6.20 -12.87 17.22
CA GLU A 411 -5.76 -11.76 18.06
C GLU A 411 -4.93 -12.19 19.30
N PRO A 412 -5.24 -13.29 20.02
CA PRO A 412 -4.42 -13.73 21.17
C PRO A 412 -2.96 -14.07 20.82
N PHE A 413 -2.65 -14.33 19.55
CA PHE A 413 -1.31 -14.63 19.04
C PHE A 413 -0.62 -13.42 18.41
N ALA A 414 -1.37 -12.34 18.18
CA ALA A 414 -0.87 -11.13 17.53
C ALA A 414 0.00 -10.30 18.49
N SER A 415 0.92 -9.52 17.93
CA SER A 415 1.75 -8.58 18.69
C SER A 415 0.97 -7.34 19.18
N GLY A 416 -0.24 -7.13 18.69
CA GLY A 416 -1.02 -5.89 18.86
C GLY A 416 -0.67 -4.80 17.86
N GLU A 417 0.36 -5.01 17.05
CA GLU A 417 0.86 -4.08 16.03
C GLU A 417 0.27 -4.39 14.66
N VAL A 418 0.29 -3.39 13.79
CA VAL A 418 -0.25 -3.51 12.43
C VAL A 418 0.52 -2.61 11.47
N TYR A 419 0.67 -3.07 10.25
CA TYR A 419 1.20 -2.25 9.16
C TYR A 419 0.21 -1.13 8.82
N VAL A 420 0.68 0.13 8.82
CA VAL A 420 -0.19 1.30 8.67
C VAL A 420 -1.00 1.29 7.37
N ASN A 421 -0.46 0.73 6.28
CA ASN A 421 -1.18 0.60 5.01
C ASN A 421 -2.26 -0.51 5.03
N HIS A 422 -2.27 -1.40 6.03
CA HIS A 422 -3.27 -2.46 6.20
C HIS A 422 -4.33 -2.13 7.26
N LEU A 423 -4.27 -0.94 7.89
CA LEU A 423 -5.31 -0.47 8.81
C LEU A 423 -6.63 -0.23 8.08
N ASP A 424 -7.72 -0.77 8.61
CA ASP A 424 -9.06 -0.49 8.11
C ASP A 424 -9.72 0.75 8.78
N ALA A 425 -10.93 1.11 8.33
CA ALA A 425 -11.64 2.31 8.80
C ALA A 425 -12.05 2.23 10.28
N GLU A 426 -12.22 1.03 10.83
CA GLU A 426 -12.69 0.81 12.20
C GLU A 426 -11.55 0.82 13.22
N GLU A 427 -10.30 0.80 12.74
CA GLU A 427 -9.11 0.61 13.57
C GLU A 427 -8.39 1.91 13.96
N GLY A 428 -9.11 3.04 13.99
CA GLY A 428 -8.52 4.34 14.38
C GLY A 428 -7.77 4.31 15.72
N THR A 429 -8.19 3.46 16.65
CA THR A 429 -7.50 3.26 17.94
C THR A 429 -6.14 2.57 17.81
N ARG A 430 -5.88 1.84 16.72
CA ARG A 430 -4.61 1.15 16.43
C ARG A 430 -3.57 2.02 15.72
N ILE A 431 -3.90 3.25 15.33
CA ILE A 431 -2.96 4.17 14.65
C ILE A 431 -1.71 4.37 15.51
N ARG A 432 -1.87 4.59 16.82
CA ARG A 432 -0.72 4.72 17.73
C ARG A 432 0.14 3.44 17.78
N ALA A 433 -0.47 2.27 17.74
CA ALA A 433 0.24 0.99 17.71
C ALA A 433 1.02 0.79 16.41
N ALA A 434 0.47 1.23 15.27
CA ALA A 434 1.16 1.18 13.98
C ALA A 434 2.43 2.03 13.94
N TYR A 435 2.47 3.14 14.69
CA TYR A 435 3.64 4.04 14.76
C TYR A 435 4.51 3.81 16.00
N ARG A 436 4.07 3.02 16.98
CA ARG A 436 4.82 2.72 18.23
C ARG A 436 5.31 4.01 18.93
N HIS A 437 6.57 4.00 19.37
CA HIS A 437 7.26 5.12 20.02
C HIS A 437 7.48 6.34 19.09
N ASN A 438 7.37 6.18 17.78
CA ASN A 438 7.49 7.27 16.81
C ASN A 438 6.26 8.19 16.77
N TYR A 439 5.12 7.78 17.36
CA TYR A 439 3.86 8.52 17.26
C TYR A 439 3.96 9.97 17.75
N ASP A 440 4.57 10.21 18.92
CA ASP A 440 4.63 11.57 19.49
C ASP A 440 5.52 12.51 18.66
N ARG A 441 6.59 11.98 18.04
CA ARG A 441 7.41 12.74 17.08
C ARG A 441 6.62 13.06 15.80
N LEU A 442 5.77 12.15 15.35
CA LEU A 442 4.87 12.39 14.21
C LEU A 442 3.81 13.45 14.53
N VAL A 443 3.29 13.49 15.76
CA VAL A 443 2.38 14.58 16.21
C VAL A 443 3.11 15.93 16.17
N ALA A 444 4.34 16.00 16.62
CA ALA A 444 5.13 17.25 16.55
C ALA A 444 5.34 17.72 15.09
N LEU A 445 5.59 16.78 14.16
CA LEU A 445 5.67 17.10 12.73
C LEU A 445 4.31 17.54 12.17
N LYS A 446 3.22 16.90 12.55
CA LYS A 446 1.86 17.28 12.14
C LYS A 446 1.56 18.71 12.58
N ASN A 447 1.87 19.07 13.84
CA ASN A 447 1.73 20.43 14.37
C ASN A 447 2.52 21.47 13.54
N LYS A 448 3.69 21.08 13.03
CA LYS A 448 4.56 21.97 12.24
C LYS A 448 4.07 22.15 10.81
N TYR A 449 3.68 21.06 10.11
CA TYR A 449 3.46 21.06 8.67
C TYR A 449 1.97 21.09 8.28
N ASP A 450 1.07 20.63 9.15
CA ASP A 450 -0.38 20.65 8.93
C ASP A 450 -1.16 20.88 10.25
N PRO A 451 -0.98 22.03 10.91
CA PRO A 451 -1.63 22.34 12.21
C PRO A 451 -3.17 22.40 12.11
N THR A 452 -3.71 22.67 10.92
CA THR A 452 -5.15 22.72 10.69
C THR A 452 -5.77 21.37 10.37
N ASN A 453 -4.95 20.32 10.30
CA ASN A 453 -5.36 18.98 9.92
C ASN A 453 -6.12 18.95 8.57
N LEU A 454 -5.60 19.67 7.56
CA LEU A 454 -6.15 19.68 6.21
C LEU A 454 -6.09 18.27 5.60
N PHE A 455 -4.96 17.57 5.77
CA PHE A 455 -4.73 16.20 5.28
C PHE A 455 -5.12 15.18 6.35
N ARG A 456 -6.43 14.96 6.50
CA ARG A 456 -7.01 14.08 7.53
C ARG A 456 -7.57 12.76 6.99
N LEU A 457 -7.83 12.67 5.68
CA LEU A 457 -8.29 11.42 5.06
C LEU A 457 -7.09 10.51 4.76
N ASN A 458 -6.56 9.92 5.81
CA ASN A 458 -5.46 8.95 5.86
C ASN A 458 -5.56 8.21 7.20
N GLN A 459 -4.52 7.50 7.63
CA GLN A 459 -4.33 7.06 9.01
C GLN A 459 -3.89 8.28 9.83
N ASN A 460 -4.88 9.08 10.20
CA ASN A 460 -4.70 10.46 10.62
C ASN A 460 -3.96 10.60 11.95
N ILE A 461 -2.85 11.31 11.92
CA ILE A 461 -2.14 11.81 13.10
C ILE A 461 -2.75 13.17 13.42
N GLN A 462 -3.50 13.25 14.52
CA GLN A 462 -4.16 14.49 14.88
C GLN A 462 -3.17 15.51 15.46
N PRO A 463 -3.20 16.79 15.03
CA PRO A 463 -2.43 17.84 15.67
C PRO A 463 -2.97 18.14 17.06
N THR A 464 -2.13 18.71 17.91
CA THR A 464 -2.44 19.09 19.30
C THR A 464 -2.40 20.61 19.53
N VAL A 465 -2.24 21.39 18.47
CA VAL A 465 -2.18 22.87 18.49
C VAL A 465 -3.45 23.49 17.91
#